data_56c962667cbe3e736b5da9f9806771c5
#
_entry.id   56c962667cbe3e736b5da9f9806771c5
#
_cell.length_a   1.000
_cell.length_b   1.000
_cell.length_c   1.000
_cell.angle_alpha   90.00
_cell.angle_beta   90.00
_cell.angle_gamma   90.00
#
_symmetry.space_group_name_H-M   'P 1'
#
loop_
_entity.id
_entity.type
_entity.pdbx_description
1 polymer ?
#
loop_
_entity_poly.entity_id
_entity_poly.type
_entity_poly.pdbx_seq_one_letter_code
_entity_poly.pdbx_strand_id
1 'polypeptide(L)'
;MAIIARFSFDVPFGKKPELMQLMKKWEPLDKELGMPKPQVLVGSIGAPESRVELNHRFDSFAAMEATWAKLNNPKMAEFQKEMAPYVVPGSHRWDVFRIQEA
;
A
#
# COMPACT_ATOMS: atom_id res chain seq x y z
N MET A 1 15.47 -6.41 12.89
CA MET A 1 14.43 -7.42 12.52
C MET A 1 13.59 -6.84 11.40
N ALA A 2 13.55 -7.53 10.28
CA ALA A 2 12.77 -7.09 9.13
C ALA A 2 11.27 -7.30 9.37
N ILE A 3 10.47 -6.41 8.82
CA ILE A 3 9.02 -6.44 8.94
C ILE A 3 8.36 -6.23 7.58
N ILE A 4 7.10 -6.64 7.49
CA ILE A 4 6.21 -6.31 6.37
C ILE A 4 5.09 -5.42 6.90
N ALA A 5 4.94 -4.23 6.32
CA ALA A 5 3.77 -3.40 6.54
C ALA A 5 2.80 -3.65 5.38
N ARG A 6 1.64 -4.19 5.69
CA ARG A 6 0.62 -4.55 4.70
C ARG A 6 -0.52 -3.55 4.75
N PHE A 7 -0.75 -2.88 3.63
CA PHE A 7 -1.95 -2.09 3.42
C PHE A 7 -2.90 -2.87 2.53
N SER A 8 -4.08 -3.17 3.03
CA SER A 8 -5.08 -3.94 2.28
C SER A 8 -6.40 -3.20 2.21
N PHE A 9 -7.11 -3.40 1.11
CA PHE A 9 -8.41 -2.76 0.86
C PHE A 9 -9.14 -3.49 -0.26
N ASP A 10 -10.43 -3.17 -0.39
CA ASP A 10 -11.24 -3.67 -1.50
C ASP A 10 -11.41 -2.59 -2.55
N VAL A 11 -11.37 -2.98 -3.82
CA VAL A 11 -11.53 -2.09 -4.97
C VAL A 11 -12.93 -2.28 -5.55
N PRO A 12 -13.64 -1.19 -5.90
CA PRO A 12 -14.93 -1.30 -6.56
C PRO A 12 -14.83 -2.11 -7.85
N PHE A 13 -15.87 -2.86 -8.17
CA PHE A 13 -15.91 -3.73 -9.33
C PHE A 13 -15.51 -3.00 -10.62
N GLY A 14 -14.60 -3.60 -11.36
CA GLY A 14 -14.12 -3.06 -12.65
C GLY A 14 -13.07 -1.95 -12.56
N LYS A 15 -12.66 -1.56 -11.35
CA LYS A 15 -11.75 -0.41 -11.16
C LYS A 15 -10.29 -0.77 -10.96
N LYS A 16 -9.94 -2.06 -10.88
CA LYS A 16 -8.53 -2.46 -10.68
C LYS A 16 -7.57 -1.94 -11.76
N PRO A 17 -7.90 -1.99 -13.07
CA PRO A 17 -6.98 -1.47 -14.09
C PRO A 17 -6.65 0.00 -13.89
N GLU A 18 -7.65 0.82 -13.55
CA GLU A 18 -7.44 2.25 -13.29
C GLU A 18 -6.59 2.46 -12.04
N LEU A 19 -6.84 1.66 -10.98
CA LEU A 19 -6.03 1.70 -9.78
C LEU A 19 -4.55 1.40 -10.08
N MET A 20 -4.28 0.38 -10.86
CA MET A 20 -2.91 0.00 -11.20
C MET A 20 -2.19 1.11 -11.98
N GLN A 21 -2.90 1.80 -12.87
CA GLN A 21 -2.37 2.95 -13.59
C GLN A 21 -2.08 4.11 -12.63
N LEU A 22 -2.97 4.36 -11.68
CA LEU A 22 -2.77 5.41 -10.69
C LEU A 22 -1.55 5.13 -9.82
N MET A 23 -1.39 3.89 -9.35
CA MET A 23 -0.24 3.49 -8.56
C MET A 23 1.07 3.68 -9.34
N LYS A 24 1.07 3.36 -10.62
CA LYS A 24 2.23 3.57 -11.48
C LYS A 24 2.56 5.05 -11.66
N LYS A 25 1.53 5.89 -11.79
CA LYS A 25 1.69 7.36 -11.89
C LYS A 25 2.41 7.93 -10.67
N TRP A 26 2.09 7.41 -9.47
CA TRP A 26 2.63 7.92 -8.21
C TRP A 26 3.88 7.20 -7.72
N GLU A 27 4.38 6.21 -8.46
CA GLU A 27 5.61 5.50 -8.09
C GLU A 27 6.82 6.42 -7.86
N PRO A 28 7.05 7.50 -8.66
CA PRO A 28 8.15 8.42 -8.39
C PRO A 28 8.08 9.11 -7.02
N LEU A 29 6.87 9.37 -6.50
CA LEU A 29 6.71 9.94 -5.16
C LEU A 29 7.17 8.95 -4.09
N ASP A 30 6.85 7.67 -4.24
CA ASP A 30 7.29 6.63 -3.31
C ASP A 30 8.82 6.58 -3.25
N LYS A 31 9.50 6.66 -4.40
CA LYS A 31 10.96 6.70 -4.45
C LYS A 31 11.51 7.93 -3.76
N GLU A 32 10.91 9.09 -3.99
CA GLU A 32 11.32 10.35 -3.36
C GLU A 32 11.23 10.27 -1.84
N LEU A 33 10.21 9.59 -1.32
CA LEU A 33 9.99 9.43 0.11
C LEU A 33 10.78 8.28 0.73
N GLY A 34 11.48 7.49 -0.08
CA GLY A 34 12.19 6.32 0.40
C GLY A 34 11.29 5.15 0.75
N MET A 35 10.06 5.15 0.25
CA MET A 35 9.13 4.03 0.46
C MET A 35 9.61 2.81 -0.34
N PRO A 36 9.75 1.65 0.29
CA PRO A 36 10.08 0.43 -0.44
C PRO A 36 9.01 0.12 -1.49
N LYS A 37 9.44 -0.38 -2.65
CA LYS A 37 8.48 -0.81 -3.67
C LYS A 37 7.64 -1.96 -3.12
N PRO A 38 6.31 -1.86 -3.13
CA PRO A 38 5.47 -2.91 -2.58
C PRO A 38 5.40 -4.13 -3.49
N GLN A 39 5.28 -5.31 -2.88
CA GLN A 39 4.74 -6.46 -3.58
C GLN A 39 3.22 -6.31 -3.60
N VAL A 40 2.63 -6.33 -4.78
CA VAL A 40 1.19 -6.16 -4.96
C VAL A 40 0.54 -7.52 -5.10
N LEU A 41 -0.41 -7.83 -4.23
CA LEU A 41 -1.21 -9.06 -4.28
C LEU A 41 -2.65 -8.70 -4.59
N VAL A 42 -3.25 -9.43 -5.53
CA VAL A 42 -4.67 -9.27 -5.86
C VAL A 42 -5.42 -10.56 -5.55
N GLY A 43 -6.63 -10.43 -5.05
CA GLY A 43 -7.46 -11.57 -4.69
C GLY A 43 -7.77 -12.45 -5.90
N SER A 44 -7.74 -13.76 -5.67
CA SER A 44 -8.04 -14.79 -6.67
C SER A 44 -8.81 -15.91 -5.98
N ILE A 45 -8.32 -17.14 -6.06
CA ILE A 45 -9.00 -18.30 -5.42
C ILE A 45 -8.78 -18.24 -3.92
N GLY A 46 -9.85 -18.32 -3.15
CA GLY A 46 -9.82 -18.29 -1.68
C GLY A 46 -9.77 -16.91 -1.06
N ALA A 47 -9.53 -15.87 -1.86
CA ALA A 47 -9.62 -14.48 -1.46
C ALA A 47 -10.56 -13.73 -2.40
N PRO A 48 -11.30 -12.71 -1.90
CA PRO A 48 -12.18 -11.94 -2.78
C PRO A 48 -11.41 -11.29 -3.93
N GLU A 49 -11.98 -11.32 -5.12
CA GLU A 49 -11.38 -10.67 -6.29
C GLU A 49 -11.18 -9.17 -6.09
N SER A 50 -12.04 -8.51 -5.30
CA SER A 50 -11.92 -7.09 -4.98
C SER A 50 -10.68 -6.76 -4.16
N ARG A 51 -10.08 -7.74 -3.50
CA ARG A 51 -9.00 -7.53 -2.53
C ARG A 51 -7.70 -7.16 -3.19
N VAL A 52 -7.08 -6.10 -2.66
CA VAL A 52 -5.71 -5.70 -3.04
C VAL A 52 -4.90 -5.57 -1.76
N GLU A 53 -3.69 -6.11 -1.76
CA GLU A 53 -2.77 -6.01 -0.63
C GLU A 53 -1.42 -5.49 -1.13
N LEU A 54 -0.91 -4.47 -0.45
CA LEU A 54 0.38 -3.87 -0.75
C LEU A 54 1.33 -4.21 0.40
N ASN A 55 2.31 -5.05 0.14
CA ASN A 55 3.29 -5.46 1.14
C ASN A 55 4.57 -4.66 0.97
N HIS A 56 4.87 -3.81 1.96
CA HIS A 56 6.09 -3.01 2.00
C HIS A 56 7.06 -3.63 3.00
N ARG A 57 8.24 -4.00 2.55
CA ARG A 57 9.28 -4.54 3.42
C ARG A 57 10.15 -3.42 3.97
N PHE A 58 10.33 -3.39 5.27
CA PHE A 58 11.28 -2.50 5.97
C PHE A 58 12.29 -3.34 6.75
N ASP A 59 13.51 -2.82 6.90
CA ASP A 59 14.56 -3.52 7.65
C ASP A 59 14.28 -3.53 9.16
N SER A 60 13.46 -2.60 9.64
CA SER A 60 13.12 -2.47 11.05
C SER A 60 11.87 -1.63 11.25
N PHE A 61 11.29 -1.68 12.46
CA PHE A 61 10.21 -0.77 12.85
C PHE A 61 10.65 0.70 12.79
N ALA A 62 11.89 0.98 13.19
CA ALA A 62 12.41 2.34 13.14
C ALA A 62 12.47 2.88 11.71
N ALA A 63 12.86 2.06 10.74
CA ALA A 63 12.87 2.42 9.33
C ALA A 63 11.46 2.71 8.83
N MET A 64 10.48 1.91 9.22
CA MET A 64 9.07 2.13 8.88
C MET A 64 8.56 3.45 9.44
N GLU A 65 8.81 3.72 10.72
CA GLU A 65 8.37 4.95 11.36
C GLU A 65 8.99 6.18 10.70
N ALA A 66 10.27 6.11 10.35
CA ALA A 66 10.96 7.21 9.67
C ALA A 66 10.33 7.51 8.31
N THR A 67 9.94 6.48 7.56
CA THR A 67 9.27 6.65 6.27
C THR A 67 7.86 7.21 6.46
N TRP A 68 7.10 6.68 7.42
CA TRP A 68 5.74 7.17 7.69
C TRP A 68 5.71 8.63 8.13
N ALA A 69 6.73 9.10 8.84
CA ALA A 69 6.83 10.51 9.19
C ALA A 69 6.90 11.42 7.96
N LYS A 70 7.41 10.92 6.84
CA LYS A 70 7.48 11.66 5.57
C LYS A 70 6.16 11.66 4.79
N LEU A 71 5.20 10.80 5.14
CA LEU A 71 3.93 10.71 4.42
C LEU A 71 3.01 11.90 4.70
N ASN A 72 3.30 12.69 5.72
CA ASN A 72 2.52 13.88 6.04
C ASN A 72 3.03 15.07 5.22
N ASN A 73 2.67 15.11 3.94
CA ASN A 73 3.03 16.19 3.04
C ASN A 73 1.92 16.41 1.99
N PRO A 74 1.90 17.60 1.32
CA PRO A 74 0.83 17.93 0.38
C PRO A 74 0.70 16.98 -0.82
N LYS A 75 1.81 16.46 -1.33
CA LYS A 75 1.79 15.53 -2.46
C LYS A 75 1.13 14.20 -2.08
N MET A 76 1.42 13.71 -0.88
CA MET A 76 0.80 12.48 -0.39
C MET A 76 -0.70 12.67 -0.15
N ALA A 77 -1.11 13.84 0.36
CA ALA A 77 -2.52 14.16 0.53
C ALA A 77 -3.25 14.16 -0.82
N GLU A 78 -2.62 14.67 -1.87
CA GLU A 78 -3.18 14.65 -3.22
C GLU A 78 -3.32 13.22 -3.75
N PHE A 79 -2.29 12.39 -3.55
CA PHE A 79 -2.35 10.98 -3.93
C PHE A 79 -3.50 10.25 -3.21
N GLN A 80 -3.64 10.46 -1.90
CA GLN A 80 -4.73 9.85 -1.13
C GLN A 80 -6.10 10.27 -1.65
N LYS A 81 -6.23 11.54 -2.05
CA LYS A 81 -7.47 12.05 -2.64
C LYS A 81 -7.78 11.37 -3.97
N GLU A 82 -6.78 11.16 -4.82
CA GLU A 82 -6.95 10.43 -6.07
C GLU A 82 -7.25 8.94 -5.85
N MET A 83 -6.72 8.36 -4.78
CA MET A 83 -6.95 6.95 -4.41
C MET A 83 -8.37 6.69 -3.89
N ALA A 84 -9.01 7.68 -3.28
CA ALA A 84 -10.28 7.49 -2.59
C ALA A 84 -11.36 6.78 -3.44
N PRO A 85 -11.55 7.09 -4.73
CA PRO A 85 -12.56 6.41 -5.56
C PRO A 85 -12.29 4.91 -5.76
N TYR A 86 -11.07 4.46 -5.52
CA TYR A 86 -10.67 3.06 -5.74
C TYR A 86 -10.64 2.23 -4.47
N VAL A 87 -11.03 2.81 -3.35
CA VAL A 87 -11.06 2.12 -2.06
C VAL A 87 -12.49 2.09 -1.57
N VAL A 88 -13.05 0.89 -1.40
CA VAL A 88 -14.38 0.74 -0.81
C VAL A 88 -14.34 1.28 0.62
N PRO A 89 -15.24 2.22 1.00
CA PRO A 89 -15.23 2.80 2.34
C PRO A 89 -15.25 1.74 3.44
N GLY A 90 -14.36 1.88 4.43
CA GLY A 90 -14.28 0.96 5.56
C GLY A 90 -13.52 -0.33 5.30
N SER A 91 -13.06 -0.58 4.07
CA SER A 91 -12.36 -1.82 3.73
C SER A 91 -10.85 -1.78 4.01
N HIS A 92 -10.28 -0.59 4.15
CA HIS A 92 -8.83 -0.44 4.30
C HIS A 92 -8.36 -0.77 5.71
N ARG A 93 -7.15 -1.35 5.79
CA ARG A 93 -6.48 -1.59 7.07
C ARG A 93 -4.98 -1.71 6.87
N TRP A 94 -4.25 -1.41 7.93
CA TRP A 94 -2.83 -1.66 8.03
C TRP A 94 -2.57 -2.79 9.01
N ASP A 95 -1.72 -3.72 8.61
CA ASP A 95 -1.21 -4.79 9.46
C ASP A 95 0.32 -4.80 9.37
N VAL A 96 0.99 -5.07 10.46
CA VAL A 96 2.45 -5.17 10.49
C VAL A 96 2.83 -6.56 10.96
N PHE A 97 3.65 -7.24 10.18
CA PHE A 97 4.13 -8.59 10.48
C PHE A 97 5.64 -8.58 10.67
N ARG A 98 6.12 -9.29 11.66
CA ARG A 98 7.55 -9.60 11.76
C ARG A 98 7.88 -10.75 10.83
N ILE A 99 9.00 -10.65 10.13
CA ILE A 99 9.47 -11.76 9.31
C ILE A 99 10.14 -12.75 10.25
N GLN A 100 9.56 -13.94 10.37
CA GLN A 100 10.12 -15.00 11.20
C GLN A 100 11.12 -15.78 10.37
N GLU A 101 12.36 -15.81 10.82
CA GLU A 101 13.38 -16.64 10.21
C GLU A 101 13.35 -18.02 10.84
N ALA A 102 13.37 -19.02 9.99
CA ALA A 102 13.34 -20.42 10.41
C ALA A 102 14.72 -20.92 10.82
#